data_8d9b75f519f26d05f4efa07d2867860d
#
_entry.id   8d9b75f519f26d05f4efa07d2867860d
#
_cell.length_a   1.000
_cell.length_b   1.000
_cell.length_c   1.000
_cell.angle_alpha   90.00
_cell.angle_beta   90.00
_cell.angle_gamma   90.00
#
_symmetry.space_group_name_H-M   'P 1'
#
loop_
_entity.id
_entity.type
_entity.pdbx_description
1 polymer ?
#
loop_
_entity_poly.entity_id
_entity_poly.type
_entity_poly.pdbx_seq_one_letter_code
_entity_poly.pdbx_strand_id
1 'polypeptide(L)'
;GGTLIGVARALKKFNPQVRIIAVEPAESPVIGGGRPGAHGIQGIGEGFIPKILQDNIEMIDEVMTVSTDEAIAEAKRLCCNHGLFVGISSGANFLAAKRAAGRYRTVVTVLPDRGERYLSCEAMCKPD
;
A
#
# COMPACT_ATOMS: atom_id res chain seq x y z
N GLY A 1 1.36 -9.17 4.86
CA GLY A 1 2.14 -9.55 3.66
C GLY A 1 1.53 -10.70 2.86
N GLY A 2 0.42 -11.31 3.35
CA GLY A 2 -0.20 -12.48 2.68
C GLY A 2 -0.62 -12.21 1.25
N THR A 3 -1.32 -11.11 1.00
CA THR A 3 -1.75 -10.71 -0.35
C THR A 3 -0.53 -10.45 -1.25
N LEU A 4 0.44 -9.68 -0.78
CA LEU A 4 1.65 -9.34 -1.53
C LEU A 4 2.40 -10.60 -1.99
N ILE A 5 2.70 -11.50 -1.06
CA ILE A 5 3.45 -12.74 -1.37
C ILE A 5 2.62 -13.72 -2.19
N GLY A 6 1.31 -13.83 -1.90
CA GLY A 6 0.41 -14.69 -2.69
C GLY A 6 0.34 -14.26 -4.16
N VAL A 7 0.19 -12.95 -4.41
CA VAL A 7 0.20 -12.38 -5.75
C VAL A 7 1.57 -12.54 -6.42
N ALA A 8 2.66 -12.25 -5.69
CA ALA A 8 4.01 -12.41 -6.19
C ALA A 8 4.29 -13.85 -6.69
N ARG A 9 3.95 -14.84 -5.85
CA ARG A 9 4.08 -16.25 -6.22
C ARG A 9 3.29 -16.64 -7.47
N ALA A 10 2.06 -16.16 -7.58
CA ALA A 10 1.23 -16.44 -8.73
C ALA A 10 1.79 -15.78 -9.99
N LEU A 11 2.05 -14.47 -9.95
CA LEU A 11 2.48 -13.72 -11.13
C LEU A 11 3.87 -14.14 -11.63
N LYS A 12 4.83 -14.37 -10.74
CA LYS A 12 6.19 -14.79 -11.15
C LYS A 12 6.23 -16.17 -11.80
N LYS A 13 5.22 -17.03 -11.60
CA LYS A 13 5.08 -18.28 -12.36
C LYS A 13 4.76 -18.05 -13.84
N PHE A 14 3.94 -17.04 -14.16
CA PHE A 14 3.57 -16.73 -15.53
C PHE A 14 4.55 -15.77 -16.21
N ASN A 15 5.08 -14.83 -15.44
CA ASN A 15 6.06 -13.85 -15.91
C ASN A 15 7.12 -13.59 -14.85
N PRO A 16 8.28 -14.28 -14.93
CA PRO A 16 9.38 -14.07 -13.98
C PRO A 16 9.94 -12.64 -13.96
N GLN A 17 9.68 -11.83 -15.00
CA GLN A 17 10.14 -10.45 -15.09
C GLN A 17 9.19 -9.45 -14.43
N VAL A 18 8.04 -9.92 -13.90
CA VAL A 18 7.13 -9.02 -13.17
C VAL A 18 7.83 -8.43 -11.94
N ARG A 19 7.70 -7.12 -11.79
CA ARG A 19 8.25 -6.41 -10.62
C ARG A 19 7.22 -6.35 -9.52
N ILE A 20 7.61 -6.76 -8.33
CA ILE A 20 6.78 -6.74 -7.12
C ILE A 20 7.24 -5.59 -6.24
N ILE A 21 6.34 -4.65 -6.01
CA ILE A 21 6.59 -3.46 -5.20
C ILE A 21 5.78 -3.57 -3.92
N ALA A 22 6.47 -3.62 -2.78
CA ALA A 22 5.82 -3.52 -1.47
C ALA A 22 5.55 -2.05 -1.14
N VAL A 23 4.43 -1.79 -0.48
CA VAL A 23 4.09 -0.45 0.03
C VAL A 23 4.05 -0.50 1.54
N GLU A 24 4.73 0.44 2.19
CA GLU A 24 4.73 0.57 3.65
C GLU A 24 4.61 2.04 4.09
N PRO A 25 4.20 2.30 5.35
CA PRO A 25 4.12 3.65 5.87
C PRO A 25 5.50 4.31 5.96
N ALA A 26 5.61 5.56 5.53
CA ALA A 26 6.85 6.33 5.65
C ALA A 26 7.27 6.53 7.11
N GLU A 27 6.30 6.55 8.03
CA GLU A 27 6.52 6.66 9.48
C GLU A 27 7.01 5.36 10.12
N SER A 28 6.84 4.21 9.43
CA SER A 28 7.20 2.87 9.92
C SER A 28 7.79 1.99 8.81
N PRO A 29 8.94 2.39 8.21
CA PRO A 29 9.49 1.74 7.02
C PRO A 29 10.35 0.50 7.35
N VAL A 30 9.78 -0.47 8.06
CA VAL A 30 10.52 -1.64 8.58
C VAL A 30 10.95 -2.63 7.50
N ILE A 31 10.20 -2.76 6.40
CA ILE A 31 10.56 -3.63 5.28
C ILE A 31 11.80 -3.05 4.56
N GLY A 32 11.85 -1.72 4.45
CA GLY A 32 13.01 -0.98 3.91
C GLY A 32 14.20 -0.87 4.87
N GLY A 33 14.14 -1.49 6.06
CA GLY A 33 15.21 -1.48 7.05
C GLY A 33 15.19 -0.29 8.02
N GLY A 34 14.12 0.50 8.02
CA GLY A 34 13.92 1.59 8.96
C GLY A 34 13.39 1.14 10.33
N ARG A 35 13.11 2.10 11.20
CA ARG A 35 12.57 1.84 12.54
C ARG A 35 11.04 1.86 12.52
N PRO A 36 10.38 1.03 13.37
CA PRO A 36 8.94 1.11 13.55
C PRO A 36 8.54 2.47 14.15
N GLY A 37 7.39 2.99 13.72
CA GLY A 37 6.81 4.23 14.20
C GLY A 37 5.28 4.21 14.14
N ALA A 38 4.64 5.17 14.80
CA ALA A 38 3.20 5.32 14.77
C ALA A 38 2.75 5.89 13.42
N HIS A 39 1.70 5.31 12.84
CA HIS A 39 1.11 5.76 11.58
C HIS A 39 -0.40 5.48 11.56
N GLY A 40 -1.12 6.11 10.62
CA GLY A 40 -2.57 5.98 10.47
C GLY A 40 -3.03 5.07 9.32
N ILE A 41 -2.13 4.39 8.61
CA ILE A 41 -2.49 3.49 7.50
C ILE A 41 -2.82 2.11 8.09
N GLN A 42 -4.08 1.89 8.46
CA GLN A 42 -4.52 0.62 9.05
C GLN A 42 -4.38 -0.55 8.05
N GLY A 43 -4.03 -1.71 8.59
CA GLY A 43 -3.91 -2.96 7.83
C GLY A 43 -2.53 -3.24 7.22
N ILE A 44 -1.58 -2.31 7.36
CA ILE A 44 -0.18 -2.48 6.97
C ILE A 44 0.73 -1.87 8.05
N GLY A 45 2.03 -2.18 8.00
CA GLY A 45 3.02 -1.50 8.83
C GLY A 45 2.96 -1.85 10.33
N GLU A 46 2.77 -3.10 10.69
CA GLU A 46 2.59 -3.58 12.08
C GLU A 46 3.82 -3.37 12.99
N GLY A 47 4.87 -2.68 12.53
CA GLY A 47 6.08 -2.41 13.29
C GLY A 47 7.07 -3.59 13.37
N PHE A 48 6.80 -4.68 12.69
CA PHE A 48 7.69 -5.82 12.53
C PHE A 48 7.53 -6.44 11.15
N ILE A 49 8.51 -7.26 10.73
CA ILE A 49 8.41 -8.02 9.46
C ILE A 49 7.77 -9.38 9.77
N PRO A 50 6.54 -9.65 9.31
CA PRO A 50 5.89 -10.94 9.51
C PRO A 50 6.70 -12.08 8.88
N LYS A 51 6.61 -13.29 9.48
CA LYS A 51 7.34 -14.46 9.00
C LYS A 51 7.15 -14.74 7.51
N ILE A 52 5.93 -14.57 7.01
CA ILE A 52 5.64 -14.76 5.57
C ILE A 52 6.44 -13.81 4.68
N LEU A 53 6.72 -12.58 5.13
CA LEU A 53 7.59 -11.66 4.39
C LEU A 53 9.06 -12.02 4.56
N GLN A 54 9.50 -12.38 5.79
CA GLN A 54 10.88 -12.79 6.04
C GLN A 54 11.28 -13.99 5.18
N ASP A 55 10.40 -15.00 5.11
CA ASP A 55 10.64 -16.25 4.37
C ASP A 55 10.57 -16.07 2.83
N ASN A 56 10.17 -14.89 2.33
CA ASN A 56 9.96 -14.62 0.90
C ASN A 56 10.42 -13.22 0.48
N ILE A 57 11.33 -12.63 1.24
CA ILE A 57 11.77 -11.24 1.00
C ILE A 57 12.39 -11.06 -0.38
N GLU A 58 13.00 -12.09 -0.93
CA GLU A 58 13.61 -12.14 -2.27
C GLU A 58 12.58 -11.98 -3.41
N MET A 59 11.28 -12.16 -3.12
CA MET A 59 10.23 -11.93 -4.09
C MET A 59 9.87 -10.44 -4.27
N ILE A 60 10.29 -9.60 -3.33
CA ILE A 60 10.04 -8.17 -3.35
C ILE A 60 11.18 -7.50 -4.09
N ASP A 61 10.87 -6.84 -5.19
CA ASP A 61 11.87 -6.17 -6.05
C ASP A 61 12.12 -4.73 -5.60
N GLU A 62 11.15 -4.10 -4.93
CA GLU A 62 11.23 -2.72 -4.48
C GLU A 62 10.30 -2.47 -3.30
N VAL A 63 10.66 -1.52 -2.44
CA VAL A 63 9.81 -1.03 -1.36
C VAL A 63 9.55 0.46 -1.59
N MET A 64 8.28 0.87 -1.56
CA MET A 64 7.87 2.28 -1.62
C MET A 64 7.23 2.69 -0.31
N THR A 65 7.61 3.86 0.18
CA THR A 65 6.97 4.47 1.35
C THR A 65 5.91 5.48 0.94
N VAL A 66 4.82 5.52 1.70
CA VAL A 66 3.75 6.52 1.60
C VAL A 66 3.41 6.98 3.01
N SER A 67 3.33 8.29 3.25
CA SER A 67 2.95 8.81 4.55
C SER A 67 1.45 8.65 4.81
N THR A 68 1.06 8.68 6.08
CA THR A 68 -0.35 8.66 6.49
C THR A 68 -1.16 9.76 5.82
N ASP A 69 -0.64 10.99 5.83
CA ASP A 69 -1.33 12.15 5.26
C ASP A 69 -1.52 12.01 3.74
N GLU A 70 -0.49 11.58 3.03
CA GLU A 70 -0.59 11.31 1.58
C GLU A 70 -1.61 10.22 1.26
N ALA A 71 -1.66 9.15 2.07
CA ALA A 71 -2.61 8.05 1.88
C ALA A 71 -4.05 8.50 2.09
N ILE A 72 -4.32 9.31 3.13
CA ILE A 72 -5.64 9.88 3.43
C ILE A 72 -6.07 10.83 2.31
N ALA A 73 -5.21 11.77 1.92
CA ALA A 73 -5.49 12.71 0.86
C ALA A 73 -5.82 12.00 -0.47
N GLU A 74 -5.09 10.95 -0.82
CA GLU A 74 -5.33 10.18 -2.04
C GLU A 74 -6.63 9.36 -1.95
N ALA A 75 -6.96 8.77 -0.79
CA ALA A 75 -8.24 8.08 -0.60
C ALA A 75 -9.43 9.03 -0.76
N LYS A 76 -9.36 10.23 -0.19
CA LYS A 76 -10.37 11.30 -0.38
C LYS A 76 -10.47 11.71 -1.85
N ARG A 77 -9.34 11.92 -2.53
CA ARG A 77 -9.32 12.28 -3.94
C ARG A 77 -9.96 11.21 -4.82
N LEU A 78 -9.73 9.93 -4.55
CA LEU A 78 -10.38 8.82 -5.23
C LEU A 78 -11.89 8.85 -5.03
N CYS A 79 -12.36 9.15 -3.82
CA CYS A 79 -13.78 9.29 -3.54
C CYS A 79 -14.38 10.48 -4.30
N CYS A 80 -13.82 11.68 -4.14
CA CYS A 80 -14.40 12.91 -4.68
C CYS A 80 -14.35 12.99 -6.20
N ASN A 81 -13.22 12.56 -6.82
CA ASN A 81 -13.01 12.75 -8.24
C ASN A 81 -13.40 11.54 -9.09
N HIS A 82 -13.47 10.34 -8.49
CA HIS A 82 -13.71 9.10 -9.21
C HIS A 82 -14.86 8.25 -8.65
N GLY A 83 -15.51 8.68 -7.57
CA GLY A 83 -16.59 7.94 -6.93
C GLY A 83 -16.13 6.64 -6.25
N LEU A 84 -14.84 6.48 -6.00
CA LEU A 84 -14.25 5.29 -5.38
C LEU A 84 -14.08 5.51 -3.89
N PHE A 85 -15.11 5.16 -3.11
CA PHE A 85 -15.07 5.26 -1.66
C PHE A 85 -14.29 4.10 -1.05
N VAL A 86 -12.99 4.30 -0.89
CA VAL A 86 -12.00 3.28 -0.49
C VAL A 86 -11.32 3.65 0.83
N GLY A 87 -10.68 2.66 1.47
CA GLY A 87 -9.95 2.86 2.72
C GLY A 87 -8.57 3.51 2.54
N ILE A 88 -7.94 3.84 3.66
CA ILE A 88 -6.66 4.59 3.70
C ILE A 88 -5.53 3.79 3.02
N SER A 89 -5.45 2.47 3.26
CA SER A 89 -4.44 1.62 2.61
C SER A 89 -4.62 1.53 1.10
N SER A 90 -5.87 1.69 0.61
CA SER A 90 -6.15 1.81 -0.83
C SER A 90 -5.58 3.09 -1.41
N GLY A 91 -5.67 4.22 -0.68
CA GLY A 91 -5.02 5.47 -1.05
C GLY A 91 -3.50 5.33 -1.15
N ALA A 92 -2.88 4.69 -0.16
CA ALA A 92 -1.45 4.39 -0.17
C ALA A 92 -1.04 3.55 -1.40
N ASN A 93 -1.76 2.45 -1.64
CA ASN A 93 -1.50 1.56 -2.78
C ASN A 93 -1.67 2.27 -4.12
N PHE A 94 -2.72 3.08 -4.26
CA PHE A 94 -2.97 3.81 -5.50
C PHE A 94 -1.90 4.88 -5.75
N LEU A 95 -1.48 5.60 -4.72
CA LEU A 95 -0.41 6.59 -4.85
C LEU A 95 0.93 5.95 -5.25
N ALA A 96 1.28 4.82 -4.64
CA ALA A 96 2.45 4.05 -5.04
C ALA A 96 2.34 3.56 -6.49
N ALA A 97 1.18 3.09 -6.91
CA ALA A 97 0.92 2.69 -8.30
C ALA A 97 1.08 3.87 -9.28
N LYS A 98 0.60 5.08 -8.95
CA LYS A 98 0.83 6.29 -9.75
C LYS A 98 2.32 6.61 -9.91
N ARG A 99 3.09 6.50 -8.82
CA ARG A 99 4.55 6.71 -8.86
C ARG A 99 5.24 5.65 -9.74
N ALA A 100 4.78 4.39 -9.67
CA ALA A 100 5.29 3.31 -10.50
C ALA A 100 4.92 3.47 -12.00
N ALA A 101 3.75 4.02 -12.31
CA ALA A 101 3.28 4.23 -13.70
C ALA A 101 4.17 5.16 -14.54
N GLY A 102 4.97 6.01 -13.90
CA GLY A 102 6.00 6.79 -14.57
C GLY A 102 7.19 5.97 -15.09
N ARG A 103 7.33 4.71 -14.62
CA ARG A 103 8.47 3.82 -14.95
C ARG A 103 8.06 2.54 -15.65
N TYR A 104 6.82 2.09 -15.46
CA TYR A 104 6.31 0.82 -15.98
C TYR A 104 5.09 1.03 -16.85
N ARG A 105 5.04 0.34 -17.99
CA ARG A 105 3.92 0.44 -18.96
C ARG A 105 2.58 -0.06 -18.40
N THR A 106 2.63 -1.10 -17.58
CA THR A 106 1.45 -1.70 -16.96
C THR A 106 1.69 -1.82 -15.46
N VAL A 107 0.83 -1.22 -14.67
CA VAL A 107 0.86 -1.29 -13.20
C VAL A 107 -0.50 -1.79 -12.72
N VAL A 108 -0.49 -2.77 -11.82
CA VAL A 108 -1.67 -3.31 -11.16
C VAL A 108 -1.54 -3.10 -9.67
N THR A 109 -2.59 -2.64 -9.03
CA THR A 109 -2.65 -2.48 -7.59
C THR A 109 -3.97 -3.02 -7.03
N VAL A 110 -4.08 -3.11 -5.71
CA VAL A 110 -5.27 -3.59 -5.01
C VAL A 110 -5.83 -2.46 -4.15
N LEU A 111 -7.15 -2.29 -4.17
CA LEU A 111 -7.91 -1.45 -3.25
C LEU A 111 -8.56 -2.39 -2.22
N PRO A 112 -7.91 -2.66 -1.07
CA PRO A 112 -8.24 -3.83 -0.23
C PRO A 112 -9.59 -3.75 0.46
N ASP A 113 -10.05 -2.53 0.79
CA ASP A 113 -11.29 -2.32 1.53
C ASP A 113 -11.99 -1.01 1.15
N ARG A 114 -13.18 -0.83 1.72
CA ARG A 114 -14.07 0.30 1.45
C ARG A 114 -13.98 1.34 2.56
N GLY A 115 -14.28 2.59 2.20
CA GLY A 115 -14.18 3.75 3.08
C GLY A 115 -15.15 3.71 4.27
N GLU A 116 -16.26 2.95 4.20
CA GLU A 116 -17.23 2.83 5.30
C GLU A 116 -16.60 2.33 6.61
N ARG A 117 -15.51 1.59 6.54
CA ARG A 117 -14.77 1.12 7.73
C ARG A 117 -14.08 2.25 8.50
N TYR A 118 -13.94 3.41 7.90
CA TYR A 118 -13.18 4.56 8.41
C TYR A 118 -14.05 5.77 8.73
N LEU A 119 -15.39 5.62 8.77
CA LEU A 119 -16.31 6.72 9.10
C LEU A 119 -16.12 7.26 10.52
N SER A 120 -15.56 6.48 11.43
CA SER A 120 -15.14 6.92 12.76
C SER A 120 -13.77 7.62 12.77
N CYS A 121 -13.04 7.58 11.68
CA CYS A 121 -11.75 8.25 11.55
C CYS A 121 -11.97 9.72 11.14
N GLU A 122 -11.73 10.63 12.08
CA GLU A 122 -11.95 12.07 11.88
C GLU A 122 -11.21 12.59 10.64
N ALA A 123 -9.99 12.11 10.39
CA ALA A 123 -9.19 12.52 9.25
C ALA A 123 -9.81 12.15 7.89
N MET A 124 -10.61 11.06 7.82
CA MET A 124 -11.33 10.67 6.60
C MET A 124 -12.61 11.49 6.36
N CYS A 125 -13.20 12.04 7.43
CA CYS A 125 -14.48 12.72 7.38
C CYS A 125 -14.37 14.25 7.32
N LYS A 126 -13.22 14.84 7.66
CA LYS A 126 -13.02 16.29 7.56
C LYS A 126 -12.90 16.70 6.09
N PRO A 127 -13.64 17.74 5.65
CA PRO A 127 -13.34 18.39 4.38
C PRO A 127 -11.95 19.00 4.43
N ASP A 128 -11.31 19.10 3.29
CA ASP A 128 -10.02 19.80 3.12
C ASP A 128 -10.20 21.29 3.33
#